data_87882e8571bc5d740523d3fbde010e33
#
_entry.id   87882e8571bc5d740523d3fbde010e33
#
_cell.length_a   1.000
_cell.length_b   1.000
_cell.length_c   1.000
_cell.angle_alpha   90.00
_cell.angle_beta   90.00
_cell.angle_gamma   90.00
#
_symmetry.space_group_name_H-M   'P 1'
#
loop_
_entity.id
_entity.type
_entity.pdbx_description
1 polymer ?
#
loop_
_entity_poly.entity_id
_entity_poly.type
_entity_poly.pdbx_seq_one_letter_code
_entity_poly.pdbx_strand_id
1 'polypeptide(L)'
;MKNSLYQVTDDHPGSNGCAQCGAPDILHGYPTPLCNDCRQGFIRYPIPLGIKVFAGAILLVLIYCCFSFPRDLSLGLHIERGTRAESEKKFLTAQREFTRAASSMPNDVEIQCHLALAAFNNMDLSAFSVIAEKLVGKTIGNDALYKKVDDAMARFNSYVPKDSMIELMKVHRNNIPDPHFKRYLRNHPNDIYAHFSYASILFDQDRFKPCDSILKNVLKIDGGYFPALRLMASLKREMHEYDSADKYCDDLLNINTEAGYAIASKARTRLKQKKDTEALQLALQSIQTDELDPYNKATLILAYHFNGDNEKRDALIEDCRTNDNATTKEFVEYATDVITGKVRFRPK
;
A
#
# COMPACT_ATOMS: atom_id res chain seq x y z
N MET A 1 -49.64 24.57 -22.84
CA MET A 1 -50.83 25.21 -23.43
C MET A 1 -52.07 24.78 -22.68
N LYS A 2 -52.83 25.81 -22.31
CA LYS A 2 -54.16 25.91 -21.70
C LYS A 2 -54.21 25.77 -20.17
N ASN A 3 -53.98 26.93 -19.52
CA ASN A 3 -54.58 27.31 -18.26
C ASN A 3 -56.11 27.26 -18.41
N SER A 4 -56.81 26.54 -17.56
CA SER A 4 -58.22 26.70 -17.34
C SER A 4 -58.37 27.30 -15.94
N LEU A 5 -58.59 28.63 -15.95
CA LEU A 5 -59.05 29.39 -14.82
C LEU A 5 -60.48 28.91 -14.48
N TYR A 6 -60.66 28.30 -13.31
CA TYR A 6 -61.97 28.16 -12.70
C TYR A 6 -62.42 29.54 -12.22
N GLN A 7 -63.33 30.17 -12.96
CA GLN A 7 -64.15 31.26 -12.46
C GLN A 7 -65.04 30.75 -11.35
N VAL A 8 -64.85 31.25 -10.14
CA VAL A 8 -65.86 31.11 -9.06
C VAL A 8 -66.99 32.02 -9.40
N THR A 9 -68.11 31.45 -9.84
CA THR A 9 -69.35 32.12 -9.85
C THR A 9 -69.97 32.00 -8.45
N ASP A 10 -69.89 33.14 -7.68
CA ASP A 10 -70.73 33.36 -6.52
C ASP A 10 -72.18 33.44 -6.96
N ASP A 11 -72.98 32.36 -6.92
CA ASP A 11 -74.41 32.38 -6.84
C ASP A 11 -74.92 30.95 -6.54
N HIS A 12 -75.00 30.66 -5.24
CA HIS A 12 -75.95 29.66 -4.74
C HIS A 12 -76.68 30.19 -3.51
N PRO A 13 -78.02 30.39 -3.60
CA PRO A 13 -78.84 30.71 -2.46
C PRO A 13 -79.01 29.46 -1.58
N GLY A 14 -78.56 29.52 -0.35
CA GLY A 14 -79.12 28.84 0.81
C GLY A 14 -79.25 27.32 0.72
N SER A 15 -78.09 26.59 0.89
CA SER A 15 -78.16 25.30 1.57
C SER A 15 -77.48 25.41 2.90
N ASN A 16 -78.22 25.53 4.00
CA ASN A 16 -77.76 25.57 5.35
C ASN A 16 -77.25 24.19 5.83
N GLY A 17 -76.58 23.40 4.96
CA GLY A 17 -76.19 22.04 5.25
C GLY A 17 -74.88 21.62 4.55
N CYS A 18 -74.31 20.49 5.05
CA CYS A 18 -73.10 19.89 4.52
C CYS A 18 -73.26 19.58 2.99
N ALA A 19 -72.31 20.07 2.18
CA ALA A 19 -72.37 19.90 0.70
C ALA A 19 -72.31 18.42 0.26
N GLN A 20 -71.92 17.49 1.14
CA GLN A 20 -71.79 16.07 0.82
C GLN A 20 -72.96 15.21 1.34
N CYS A 21 -73.47 15.43 2.56
CA CYS A 21 -74.47 14.59 3.18
C CYS A 21 -75.77 15.36 3.58
N GLY A 22 -75.86 16.68 3.39
CA GLY A 22 -76.99 17.51 3.74
C GLY A 22 -77.16 17.76 5.24
N ALA A 23 -76.33 17.29 6.10
CA ALA A 23 -76.41 17.51 7.56
C ALA A 23 -76.34 18.99 7.93
N PRO A 24 -77.22 19.49 8.88
CA PRO A 24 -77.34 20.91 9.18
C PRO A 24 -76.08 21.48 9.91
N ASP A 25 -75.31 20.60 10.57
CA ASP A 25 -74.11 20.99 11.35
C ASP A 25 -72.86 21.05 10.43
N ILE A 26 -72.52 22.24 9.97
CA ILE A 26 -71.32 22.48 9.15
C ILE A 26 -70.23 23.15 10.00
N LEU A 27 -68.96 22.77 9.71
CA LEU A 27 -67.81 23.45 10.30
C LEU A 27 -67.53 24.77 9.56
N HIS A 28 -67.71 25.89 10.28
CA HIS A 28 -67.43 27.23 9.74
C HIS A 28 -65.92 27.54 9.65
N GLY A 29 -65.57 28.42 8.72
CA GLY A 29 -64.17 28.84 8.56
C GLY A 29 -63.40 28.10 7.45
N TYR A 30 -64.07 27.29 6.66
CA TYR A 30 -63.48 26.57 5.54
C TYR A 30 -64.21 26.88 4.21
N PRO A 31 -63.49 26.88 3.06
CA PRO A 31 -64.07 27.24 1.77
C PRO A 31 -65.19 26.30 1.32
N THR A 32 -65.19 25.04 1.77
CA THR A 32 -66.26 24.07 1.45
C THR A 32 -67.06 23.74 2.74
N PRO A 33 -68.39 23.94 2.75
CA PRO A 33 -69.23 23.67 3.92
C PRO A 33 -69.44 22.15 4.09
N LEU A 34 -68.67 21.56 4.97
CA LEU A 34 -68.74 20.13 5.30
C LEU A 34 -69.02 19.95 6.79
N CYS A 35 -69.80 18.94 7.16
CA CYS A 35 -69.93 18.51 8.55
C CYS A 35 -68.59 17.83 9.01
N ASN A 36 -68.48 17.66 10.34
CA ASN A 36 -67.27 17.10 10.91
C ASN A 36 -66.93 15.70 10.38
N ASP A 37 -67.98 14.84 10.22
CA ASP A 37 -67.78 13.45 9.75
C ASP A 37 -67.36 13.36 8.29
N CYS A 38 -68.00 14.16 7.41
CA CYS A 38 -67.61 14.23 6.03
C CYS A 38 -66.19 14.82 5.86
N ARG A 39 -65.86 15.83 6.63
CA ARG A 39 -64.50 16.40 6.65
C ARG A 39 -63.46 15.40 7.13
N GLN A 40 -63.75 14.66 8.21
CA GLN A 40 -62.86 13.60 8.69
C GLN A 40 -62.69 12.48 7.65
N GLY A 41 -63.70 12.18 6.87
CA GLY A 41 -63.63 11.24 5.74
C GLY A 41 -62.62 11.69 4.67
N PHE A 42 -62.55 13.00 4.37
CA PHE A 42 -61.54 13.57 3.45
C PHE A 42 -60.14 13.63 4.07
N ILE A 43 -60.01 13.92 5.39
CA ILE A 43 -58.72 13.96 6.09
C ILE A 43 -58.17 12.55 6.28
N ARG A 44 -59.03 11.57 6.51
CA ARG A 44 -58.70 10.15 6.64
C ARG A 44 -58.83 9.42 5.30
N TYR A 45 -58.24 9.98 4.24
CA TYR A 45 -58.20 9.26 2.97
C TYR A 45 -57.42 7.94 3.18
N PRO A 46 -58.09 6.78 3.04
CA PRO A 46 -57.42 5.51 3.26
C PRO A 46 -56.43 5.32 2.12
N ILE A 47 -55.15 5.50 2.41
CA ILE A 47 -54.09 5.22 1.43
C ILE A 47 -54.23 3.77 1.02
N PRO A 48 -54.47 3.48 -0.29
CA PRO A 48 -54.63 2.13 -0.79
C PRO A 48 -53.46 1.24 -0.37
N LEU A 49 -53.74 -0.02 -0.04
CA LEU A 49 -52.71 -0.98 0.38
C LEU A 49 -51.57 -1.05 -0.64
N GLY A 50 -51.87 -0.96 -1.94
CA GLY A 50 -50.84 -0.94 -3.00
C GLY A 50 -49.84 0.21 -2.86
N ILE A 51 -50.31 1.43 -2.49
CA ILE A 51 -49.42 2.58 -2.29
C ILE A 51 -48.53 2.37 -1.05
N LYS A 52 -49.07 1.77 0.03
CA LYS A 52 -48.27 1.45 1.25
C LYS A 52 -47.20 0.41 0.95
N VAL A 53 -47.56 -0.65 0.20
CA VAL A 53 -46.61 -1.69 -0.22
C VAL A 53 -45.53 -1.11 -1.13
N PHE A 54 -45.92 -0.26 -2.10
CA PHE A 54 -44.95 0.41 -3.00
C PHE A 54 -44.01 1.35 -2.25
N ALA A 55 -44.55 2.17 -1.33
CA ALA A 55 -43.73 3.04 -0.46
C ALA A 55 -42.79 2.23 0.43
N GLY A 56 -43.26 1.09 1.00
CA GLY A 56 -42.43 0.16 1.76
C GLY A 56 -41.31 -0.46 0.93
N ALA A 57 -41.61 -0.85 -0.33
CA ALA A 57 -40.58 -1.37 -1.25
C ALA A 57 -39.51 -0.31 -1.58
N ILE A 58 -39.94 0.93 -1.87
CA ILE A 58 -38.98 2.05 -2.08
C ILE A 58 -38.15 2.28 -0.85
N LEU A 59 -38.73 2.27 0.36
CA LEU A 59 -38.01 2.46 1.60
C LEU A 59 -36.96 1.36 1.82
N LEU A 60 -37.28 0.10 1.53
CA LEU A 60 -36.34 -1.02 1.60
C LEU A 60 -35.19 -0.87 0.60
N VAL A 61 -35.46 -0.42 -0.63
CA VAL A 61 -34.42 -0.12 -1.63
C VAL A 61 -33.53 1.02 -1.16
N LEU A 62 -34.10 2.10 -0.61
CA LEU A 62 -33.34 3.22 -0.07
C LEU A 62 -32.45 2.79 1.10
N ILE A 63 -33.00 1.97 2.02
CA ILE A 63 -32.23 1.40 3.13
C ILE A 63 -31.06 0.56 2.60
N TYR A 64 -31.33 -0.34 1.65
CA TYR A 64 -30.28 -1.14 1.00
C TYR A 64 -29.21 -0.26 0.35
N CYS A 65 -29.60 0.75 -0.42
CA CYS A 65 -28.68 1.71 -1.05
C CYS A 65 -27.83 2.46 0.01
N CYS A 66 -28.45 2.90 1.11
CA CYS A 66 -27.74 3.60 2.18
C CYS A 66 -26.66 2.74 2.85
N PHE A 67 -26.88 1.41 2.93
CA PHE A 67 -25.88 0.49 3.51
C PHE A 67 -24.83 0.01 2.50
N SER A 68 -25.22 -0.20 1.24
CA SER A 68 -24.31 -0.72 0.20
C SER A 68 -23.48 0.37 -0.45
N PHE A 69 -24.04 1.54 -0.72
CA PHE A 69 -23.39 2.64 -1.44
C PHE A 69 -22.07 3.12 -0.79
N PRO A 70 -21.96 3.32 0.54
CA PRO A 70 -20.70 3.74 1.15
C PRO A 70 -19.59 2.71 0.97
N ARG A 71 -19.93 1.41 0.99
CA ARG A 71 -18.97 0.32 0.80
C ARG A 71 -18.46 0.28 -0.63
N ASP A 72 -19.35 0.35 -1.60
CA ASP A 72 -19.00 0.30 -3.02
C ASP A 72 -18.24 1.56 -3.46
N LEU A 73 -18.61 2.72 -2.92
CA LEU A 73 -17.87 3.97 -3.12
C LEU A 73 -16.46 3.88 -2.53
N SER A 74 -16.32 3.36 -1.31
CA SER A 74 -15.03 3.16 -0.66
C SER A 74 -14.14 2.23 -1.49
N LEU A 75 -14.68 1.12 -1.99
CA LEU A 75 -13.97 0.19 -2.88
C LEU A 75 -13.46 0.90 -4.13
N GLY A 76 -14.33 1.64 -4.83
CA GLY A 76 -13.97 2.40 -6.03
C GLY A 76 -12.85 3.42 -5.76
N LEU A 77 -12.91 4.12 -4.62
CA LEU A 77 -11.88 5.07 -4.20
C LEU A 77 -10.54 4.37 -3.92
N HIS A 78 -10.53 3.18 -3.31
CA HIS A 78 -9.30 2.42 -3.08
C HIS A 78 -8.68 1.95 -4.39
N ILE A 79 -9.48 1.46 -5.34
CA ILE A 79 -9.00 1.05 -6.66
C ILE A 79 -8.41 2.27 -7.41
N GLU A 80 -9.12 3.39 -7.45
CA GLU A 80 -8.64 4.61 -8.11
C GLU A 80 -7.33 5.11 -7.51
N ARG A 81 -7.25 5.20 -6.18
CA ARG A 81 -6.02 5.63 -5.47
C ARG A 81 -4.87 4.66 -5.69
N GLY A 82 -5.15 3.35 -5.66
CA GLY A 82 -4.16 2.31 -5.94
C GLY A 82 -3.61 2.41 -7.36
N THR A 83 -4.46 2.56 -8.36
CA THR A 83 -4.07 2.69 -9.77
C THR A 83 -3.28 3.98 -10.02
N ARG A 84 -3.70 5.10 -9.40
CA ARG A 84 -2.95 6.37 -9.46
C ARG A 84 -1.56 6.21 -8.83
N ALA A 85 -1.49 5.61 -7.64
CA ALA A 85 -0.23 5.37 -6.96
C ALA A 85 0.69 4.45 -7.77
N GLU A 86 0.16 3.39 -8.40
CA GLU A 86 0.91 2.51 -9.32
C GLU A 86 1.48 3.29 -10.50
N SER A 87 0.69 4.18 -11.13
CA SER A 87 1.15 5.02 -12.24
C SER A 87 2.25 6.01 -11.85
N GLU A 88 2.24 6.47 -10.60
CA GLU A 88 3.26 7.35 -10.01
C GLU A 88 4.44 6.57 -9.40
N LYS A 89 4.47 5.23 -9.56
CA LYS A 89 5.46 4.33 -8.95
C LYS A 89 5.52 4.43 -7.42
N LYS A 90 4.42 4.75 -6.78
CA LYS A 90 4.22 4.77 -5.33
C LYS A 90 3.72 3.41 -4.87
N PHE A 91 4.60 2.40 -4.92
CA PHE A 91 4.18 1.02 -4.77
C PHE A 91 3.82 0.63 -3.34
N LEU A 92 4.34 1.31 -2.33
CA LEU A 92 3.90 1.12 -0.94
C LEU A 92 2.45 1.58 -0.76
N THR A 93 2.11 2.77 -1.25
CA THR A 93 0.74 3.29 -1.25
C THR A 93 -0.19 2.42 -2.11
N ALA A 94 0.24 2.04 -3.32
CA ALA A 94 -0.54 1.15 -4.19
C ALA A 94 -0.86 -0.18 -3.49
N GLN A 95 0.12 -0.82 -2.86
CA GLN A 95 -0.07 -2.07 -2.12
C GLN A 95 -1.06 -1.90 -0.96
N ARG A 96 -0.98 -0.80 -0.19
CA ARG A 96 -1.92 -0.51 0.90
C ARG A 96 -3.35 -0.31 0.38
N GLU A 97 -3.53 0.45 -0.69
CA GLU A 97 -4.85 0.71 -1.27
C GLU A 97 -5.46 -0.55 -1.91
N PHE A 98 -4.70 -1.32 -2.69
CA PHE A 98 -5.18 -2.59 -3.24
C PHE A 98 -5.42 -3.67 -2.18
N THR A 99 -4.69 -3.66 -1.06
CA THR A 99 -4.98 -4.54 0.09
C THR A 99 -6.36 -4.23 0.67
N ARG A 100 -6.72 -2.95 0.82
CA ARG A 100 -8.06 -2.53 1.26
C ARG A 100 -9.14 -2.91 0.25
N ALA A 101 -8.88 -2.73 -1.04
CA ALA A 101 -9.80 -3.15 -2.10
C ALA A 101 -10.00 -4.68 -2.09
N ALA A 102 -8.92 -5.45 -1.99
CA ALA A 102 -8.94 -6.91 -1.93
C ALA A 102 -9.64 -7.44 -0.67
N SER A 103 -9.64 -6.70 0.45
CA SER A 103 -10.40 -7.09 1.65
C SER A 103 -11.92 -7.02 1.41
N SER A 104 -12.38 -6.14 0.52
CA SER A 104 -13.79 -6.02 0.13
C SER A 104 -14.18 -6.99 -0.98
N MET A 105 -13.27 -7.29 -1.92
CA MET A 105 -13.45 -8.21 -3.04
C MET A 105 -12.28 -9.21 -3.16
N PRO A 106 -12.17 -10.19 -2.27
CA PRO A 106 -10.99 -11.07 -2.17
C PRO A 106 -10.81 -12.00 -3.36
N ASN A 107 -11.85 -12.24 -4.14
CA ASN A 107 -11.84 -13.13 -5.31
C ASN A 107 -11.75 -12.39 -6.64
N ASP A 108 -11.69 -11.05 -6.63
CA ASP A 108 -11.54 -10.27 -7.85
C ASP A 108 -10.11 -10.42 -8.39
N VAL A 109 -10.01 -11.00 -9.61
CA VAL A 109 -8.72 -11.33 -10.23
C VAL A 109 -7.93 -10.08 -10.59
N GLU A 110 -8.59 -9.02 -11.06
CA GLU A 110 -7.92 -7.79 -11.48
C GLU A 110 -7.31 -7.06 -10.27
N ILE A 111 -8.06 -6.94 -9.17
CA ILE A 111 -7.56 -6.37 -7.91
C ILE A 111 -6.38 -7.19 -7.37
N GLN A 112 -6.46 -8.53 -7.42
CA GLN A 112 -5.37 -9.40 -6.99
C GLN A 112 -4.12 -9.24 -7.87
N CYS A 113 -4.28 -9.05 -9.19
CA CYS A 113 -3.17 -8.76 -10.10
C CYS A 113 -2.48 -7.44 -9.77
N HIS A 114 -3.24 -6.36 -9.58
CA HIS A 114 -2.68 -5.08 -9.18
C HIS A 114 -2.00 -5.15 -7.80
N LEU A 115 -2.59 -5.86 -6.85
CA LEU A 115 -1.99 -6.07 -5.53
C LEU A 115 -0.68 -6.86 -5.63
N ALA A 116 -0.64 -7.91 -6.46
CA ALA A 116 0.58 -8.66 -6.72
C ALA A 116 1.68 -7.78 -7.31
N LEU A 117 1.36 -7.00 -8.36
CA LEU A 117 2.32 -6.09 -8.99
C LEU A 117 2.82 -5.00 -8.03
N ALA A 118 1.93 -4.44 -7.21
CA ALA A 118 2.31 -3.47 -6.21
C ALA A 118 3.25 -4.08 -5.15
N ALA A 119 2.94 -5.28 -4.65
CA ALA A 119 3.80 -6.02 -3.71
C ALA A 119 5.16 -6.35 -4.32
N PHE A 120 5.20 -6.85 -5.57
CA PHE A 120 6.45 -7.15 -6.28
C PHE A 120 7.33 -5.90 -6.43
N ASN A 121 6.76 -4.80 -6.91
CA ASN A 121 7.51 -3.55 -7.12
C ASN A 121 7.84 -2.82 -5.80
N ASN A 122 7.11 -3.09 -4.72
CA ASN A 122 7.46 -2.65 -3.37
C ASN A 122 8.48 -3.57 -2.68
N MET A 123 8.92 -4.65 -3.35
CA MET A 123 9.82 -5.69 -2.83
C MET A 123 9.29 -6.49 -1.63
N ASP A 124 7.99 -6.47 -1.42
CA ASP A 124 7.33 -7.42 -0.53
C ASP A 124 7.13 -8.76 -1.23
N LEU A 125 8.25 -9.46 -1.44
CA LEU A 125 8.27 -10.74 -2.16
C LEU A 125 7.48 -11.83 -1.42
N SER A 126 7.33 -11.70 -0.12
CA SER A 126 6.52 -12.60 0.70
C SER A 126 5.03 -12.43 0.38
N ALA A 127 4.53 -11.20 0.42
CA ALA A 127 3.16 -10.92 0.01
C ALA A 127 2.93 -11.28 -1.46
N PHE A 128 3.86 -10.93 -2.36
CA PHE A 128 3.78 -11.30 -3.77
C PHE A 128 3.59 -12.81 -3.94
N SER A 129 4.41 -13.64 -3.30
CA SER A 129 4.33 -15.11 -3.40
C SER A 129 2.95 -15.65 -3.02
N VAL A 130 2.40 -15.17 -1.89
CA VAL A 130 1.08 -15.58 -1.41
C VAL A 130 -0.04 -15.20 -2.36
N ILE A 131 0.06 -13.99 -2.97
CA ILE A 131 -0.96 -13.49 -3.90
C ILE A 131 -0.82 -14.20 -5.25
N ALA A 132 0.40 -14.38 -5.72
CA ALA A 132 0.71 -15.07 -6.97
C ALA A 132 0.17 -16.51 -6.97
N GLU A 133 0.27 -17.22 -5.85
CA GLU A 133 -0.29 -18.58 -5.71
C GLU A 133 -1.81 -18.59 -5.92
N LYS A 134 -2.53 -17.57 -5.46
CA LYS A 134 -3.99 -17.44 -5.68
C LYS A 134 -4.36 -17.15 -7.13
N LEU A 135 -3.44 -16.61 -7.92
CA LEU A 135 -3.64 -16.29 -9.34
C LEU A 135 -3.36 -17.49 -10.25
N VAL A 136 -2.71 -18.53 -9.76
CA VAL A 136 -2.43 -19.73 -10.55
C VAL A 136 -3.73 -20.35 -11.05
N GLY A 137 -3.81 -20.58 -12.37
CA GLY A 137 -4.99 -21.14 -13.03
C GLY A 137 -6.20 -20.18 -13.17
N LYS A 138 -6.07 -18.92 -12.81
CA LYS A 138 -7.10 -17.91 -13.04
C LYS A 138 -6.94 -17.29 -14.43
N THR A 139 -8.08 -16.98 -15.06
CA THR A 139 -8.08 -16.23 -16.32
C THR A 139 -8.04 -14.74 -16.02
N ILE A 140 -7.04 -14.05 -16.57
CA ILE A 140 -6.90 -12.59 -16.51
C ILE A 140 -7.42 -12.03 -17.83
N GLY A 141 -8.53 -11.27 -17.77
CA GLY A 141 -9.21 -10.76 -18.97
C GLY A 141 -8.51 -9.61 -19.67
N ASN A 142 -7.47 -9.02 -19.04
CA ASN A 142 -6.69 -7.90 -19.57
C ASN A 142 -5.29 -8.40 -19.97
N ASP A 143 -5.01 -8.47 -21.28
CA ASP A 143 -3.74 -8.98 -21.82
C ASP A 143 -2.51 -8.19 -21.35
N ALA A 144 -2.64 -6.86 -21.21
CA ALA A 144 -1.54 -6.02 -20.75
C ALA A 144 -1.23 -6.26 -19.26
N LEU A 145 -2.26 -6.46 -18.44
CA LEU A 145 -2.13 -6.80 -17.02
C LEU A 145 -1.56 -8.22 -16.88
N TYR A 146 -2.07 -9.18 -17.67
CA TYR A 146 -1.55 -10.54 -17.71
C TYR A 146 -0.04 -10.55 -17.98
N LYS A 147 0.41 -9.83 -19.02
CA LYS A 147 1.84 -9.75 -19.36
C LYS A 147 2.68 -9.19 -18.22
N LYS A 148 2.22 -8.13 -17.54
CA LYS A 148 2.94 -7.56 -16.40
C LYS A 148 3.08 -8.56 -15.24
N VAL A 149 1.99 -9.31 -14.94
CA VAL A 149 1.99 -10.34 -13.89
C VAL A 149 2.91 -11.50 -14.26
N ASP A 150 2.86 -11.96 -15.51
CA ASP A 150 3.71 -13.04 -16.03
C ASP A 150 5.19 -12.65 -15.98
N ASP A 151 5.56 -11.42 -16.41
CA ASP A 151 6.90 -10.88 -16.30
C ASP A 151 7.37 -10.80 -14.83
N ALA A 152 6.51 -10.37 -13.90
CA ALA A 152 6.82 -10.32 -12.47
C ALA A 152 7.02 -11.72 -11.89
N MET A 153 6.20 -12.70 -12.28
CA MET A 153 6.33 -14.11 -11.88
C MET A 153 7.65 -14.72 -12.39
N ALA A 154 7.99 -14.46 -13.66
CA ALA A 154 9.24 -14.96 -14.26
C ALA A 154 10.46 -14.38 -13.52
N ARG A 155 10.44 -13.09 -13.20
CA ARG A 155 11.50 -12.44 -12.40
C ARG A 155 11.55 -13.00 -10.99
N PHE A 156 10.42 -13.12 -10.31
CA PHE A 156 10.35 -13.70 -8.95
C PHE A 156 10.96 -15.11 -8.91
N ASN A 157 10.65 -15.95 -9.90
CA ASN A 157 11.22 -17.31 -10.01
C ASN A 157 12.75 -17.29 -10.16
N SER A 158 13.33 -16.22 -10.68
CA SER A 158 14.80 -16.06 -10.74
C SER A 158 15.42 -15.56 -9.43
N TYR A 159 14.60 -15.06 -8.50
CA TYR A 159 15.02 -14.53 -7.21
C TYR A 159 15.00 -15.56 -6.07
N VAL A 160 14.48 -16.75 -6.34
CA VAL A 160 14.45 -17.86 -5.39
C VAL A 160 15.53 -18.88 -5.71
N PRO A 161 16.03 -19.64 -4.70
CA PRO A 161 17.07 -20.63 -4.93
C PRO A 161 16.54 -21.77 -5.81
N LYS A 162 17.34 -22.17 -6.79
CA LYS A 162 17.09 -23.39 -7.60
C LYS A 162 17.38 -24.65 -6.78
N ASP A 163 16.79 -25.78 -7.16
CA ASP A 163 17.00 -27.06 -6.48
C ASP A 163 18.48 -27.42 -6.29
N SER A 164 19.30 -27.20 -7.32
CA SER A 164 20.75 -27.43 -7.25
C SER A 164 21.45 -26.53 -6.23
N MET A 165 20.95 -25.29 -6.03
CA MET A 165 21.47 -24.40 -5.01
C MET A 165 20.98 -24.82 -3.62
N ILE A 166 19.73 -25.24 -3.49
CA ILE A 166 19.17 -25.77 -2.24
C ILE A 166 19.97 -26.99 -1.77
N GLU A 167 20.29 -27.91 -2.68
CA GLU A 167 21.13 -29.07 -2.35
C GLU A 167 22.55 -28.64 -1.89
N LEU A 168 23.15 -27.67 -2.57
CA LEU A 168 24.44 -27.14 -2.16
C LEU A 168 24.40 -26.51 -0.76
N MET A 169 23.33 -25.75 -0.46
CA MET A 169 23.09 -25.16 0.85
C MET A 169 22.91 -26.21 1.94
N LYS A 170 22.15 -27.29 1.68
CA LYS A 170 21.96 -28.39 2.61
C LYS A 170 23.28 -29.10 2.93
N VAL A 171 24.07 -29.45 1.90
CA VAL A 171 25.35 -30.14 2.05
C VAL A 171 26.32 -29.32 2.93
N HIS A 172 26.33 -28.01 2.78
CA HIS A 172 27.24 -27.11 3.53
C HIS A 172 26.58 -26.42 4.73
N ARG A 173 25.36 -26.82 5.13
CA ARG A 173 24.60 -26.21 6.25
C ARG A 173 24.57 -24.69 6.17
N ASN A 174 24.28 -24.16 4.99
CA ASN A 174 24.28 -22.73 4.64
C ASN A 174 25.64 -22.02 4.74
N ASN A 175 26.72 -22.72 5.03
CA ASN A 175 28.07 -22.16 5.05
C ASN A 175 28.89 -22.67 3.87
N ILE A 176 28.52 -22.24 2.66
CA ILE A 176 29.12 -22.71 1.41
C ILE A 176 30.51 -22.07 1.22
N PRO A 177 31.60 -22.88 1.13
CA PRO A 177 32.93 -22.34 0.87
C PRO A 177 33.08 -21.69 -0.52
N ASP A 178 33.92 -20.66 -0.62
CA ASP A 178 34.23 -19.95 -1.87
C ASP A 178 34.43 -20.84 -3.11
N PRO A 179 35.26 -21.93 -3.04
CA PRO A 179 35.49 -22.76 -4.21
C PRO A 179 34.21 -23.43 -4.72
N HIS A 180 33.28 -23.78 -3.83
CA HIS A 180 32.00 -24.41 -4.18
C HIS A 180 31.04 -23.39 -4.81
N PHE A 181 30.96 -22.17 -4.27
CA PHE A 181 30.22 -21.08 -4.92
C PHE A 181 30.75 -20.79 -6.32
N LYS A 182 32.07 -20.62 -6.45
CA LYS A 182 32.69 -20.34 -7.76
C LYS A 182 32.45 -21.45 -8.77
N ARG A 183 32.46 -22.72 -8.35
CA ARG A 183 32.15 -23.87 -9.21
C ARG A 183 30.69 -23.81 -9.63
N TYR A 184 29.77 -23.59 -8.67
CA TYR A 184 28.34 -23.50 -8.93
C TYR A 184 28.04 -22.38 -9.96
N LEU A 185 28.56 -21.17 -9.72
CA LEU A 185 28.33 -20.00 -10.61
C LEU A 185 28.90 -20.18 -12.02
N ARG A 186 30.00 -20.94 -12.18
CA ARG A 186 30.49 -21.30 -13.53
C ARG A 186 29.50 -22.17 -14.30
N ASN A 187 28.82 -23.08 -13.61
CA ASN A 187 27.83 -23.97 -14.21
C ASN A 187 26.43 -23.31 -14.35
N HIS A 188 26.18 -22.26 -13.57
CA HIS A 188 24.90 -21.54 -13.52
C HIS A 188 25.13 -20.01 -13.63
N PRO A 189 25.65 -19.49 -14.76
CA PRO A 189 26.11 -18.10 -14.89
C PRO A 189 24.99 -17.06 -14.74
N ASN A 190 23.73 -17.45 -14.97
CA ASN A 190 22.57 -16.57 -14.89
C ASN A 190 21.72 -16.80 -13.61
N ASP A 191 22.25 -17.49 -12.61
CA ASP A 191 21.54 -17.70 -11.34
C ASP A 191 21.68 -16.46 -10.44
N ILE A 192 20.65 -15.58 -10.49
CA ILE A 192 20.62 -14.33 -9.75
C ILE A 192 20.72 -14.57 -8.25
N TYR A 193 19.93 -15.54 -7.74
CA TYR A 193 19.94 -15.85 -6.31
C TYR A 193 21.33 -16.27 -5.82
N ALA A 194 21.99 -17.18 -6.53
CA ALA A 194 23.31 -17.68 -6.14
C ALA A 194 24.39 -16.58 -6.23
N HIS A 195 24.37 -15.76 -7.29
CA HIS A 195 25.27 -14.61 -7.41
C HIS A 195 25.08 -13.62 -6.28
N PHE A 196 23.84 -13.24 -5.98
CA PHE A 196 23.52 -12.30 -4.92
C PHE A 196 23.90 -12.84 -3.55
N SER A 197 23.58 -14.12 -3.26
CA SER A 197 23.95 -14.77 -1.99
C SER A 197 25.48 -14.76 -1.77
N TYR A 198 26.24 -15.06 -2.83
CA TYR A 198 27.69 -15.01 -2.74
C TYR A 198 28.21 -13.57 -2.54
N ALA A 199 27.61 -12.59 -3.23
CA ALA A 199 27.97 -11.18 -3.05
C ALA A 199 27.70 -10.70 -1.61
N SER A 200 26.57 -11.12 -1.01
CA SER A 200 26.26 -10.79 0.39
C SER A 200 27.30 -11.33 1.37
N ILE A 201 27.70 -12.61 1.21
CA ILE A 201 28.76 -13.20 2.02
C ILE A 201 30.09 -12.44 1.87
N LEU A 202 30.43 -12.05 0.64
CA LEU A 202 31.65 -11.28 0.40
C LEU A 202 31.58 -9.88 1.02
N PHE A 203 30.42 -9.26 1.02
CA PHE A 203 30.20 -7.98 1.69
C PHE A 203 30.38 -8.09 3.21
N ASP A 204 29.81 -9.11 3.84
CA ASP A 204 29.91 -9.37 5.27
C ASP A 204 31.36 -9.70 5.71
N GLN A 205 32.20 -10.16 4.78
CA GLN A 205 33.61 -10.43 4.97
C GLN A 205 34.53 -9.23 4.61
N ASP A 206 33.98 -8.05 4.37
CA ASP A 206 34.70 -6.84 3.89
C ASP A 206 35.48 -7.05 2.57
N ARG A 207 35.10 -8.06 1.79
CA ARG A 207 35.70 -8.37 0.49
C ARG A 207 35.02 -7.58 -0.62
N PHE A 208 35.16 -6.26 -0.57
CA PHE A 208 34.37 -5.32 -1.37
C PHE A 208 34.65 -5.41 -2.88
N LYS A 209 35.91 -5.57 -3.33
CA LYS A 209 36.22 -5.66 -4.77
C LYS A 209 35.58 -6.85 -5.47
N PRO A 210 35.69 -8.11 -4.98
CA PRO A 210 34.98 -9.23 -5.56
C PRO A 210 33.46 -9.10 -5.43
N CYS A 211 32.94 -8.54 -4.33
CA CYS A 211 31.51 -8.25 -4.17
C CYS A 211 31.00 -7.32 -5.27
N ASP A 212 31.70 -6.20 -5.55
CA ASP A 212 31.36 -5.24 -6.63
C ASP A 212 31.26 -5.92 -8.00
N SER A 213 32.23 -6.78 -8.31
CA SER A 213 32.25 -7.50 -9.59
C SER A 213 31.04 -8.42 -9.74
N ILE A 214 30.67 -9.14 -8.69
CA ILE A 214 29.54 -10.08 -8.71
C ILE A 214 28.22 -9.32 -8.78
N LEU A 215 28.04 -8.27 -8.00
CA LEU A 215 26.82 -7.46 -8.05
C LEU A 215 26.61 -6.78 -9.41
N LYS A 216 27.70 -6.34 -10.08
CA LYS A 216 27.61 -5.86 -11.46
C LYS A 216 27.11 -6.94 -12.42
N ASN A 217 27.51 -8.20 -12.23
CA ASN A 217 26.97 -9.29 -13.04
C ASN A 217 25.48 -9.52 -12.75
N VAL A 218 25.06 -9.48 -11.47
CA VAL A 218 23.63 -9.56 -11.12
C VAL A 218 22.84 -8.47 -11.82
N LEU A 219 23.28 -7.22 -11.73
CA LEU A 219 22.60 -6.08 -12.35
C LEU A 219 22.67 -6.06 -13.88
N LYS A 220 23.61 -6.79 -14.47
CA LYS A 220 23.64 -7.03 -15.92
C LYS A 220 22.57 -8.04 -16.35
N ILE A 221 22.26 -9.04 -15.51
CA ILE A 221 21.22 -10.02 -15.77
C ILE A 221 19.84 -9.40 -15.54
N ASP A 222 19.65 -8.72 -14.41
CA ASP A 222 18.44 -7.96 -14.07
C ASP A 222 18.81 -6.63 -13.41
N GLY A 223 18.76 -5.54 -14.22
CA GLY A 223 19.08 -4.18 -13.77
C GLY A 223 18.11 -3.63 -12.73
N GLY A 224 16.92 -4.24 -12.59
CA GLY A 224 15.90 -3.89 -11.62
C GLY A 224 15.91 -4.77 -10.37
N TYR A 225 16.91 -5.63 -10.17
CA TYR A 225 16.97 -6.46 -8.98
C TYR A 225 17.29 -5.64 -7.73
N PHE A 226 16.28 -5.31 -7.01
CA PHE A 226 16.29 -4.44 -5.85
C PHE A 226 17.34 -4.81 -4.77
N PRO A 227 17.47 -6.08 -4.34
CA PRO A 227 18.47 -6.43 -3.34
C PRO A 227 19.90 -6.11 -3.78
N ALA A 228 20.21 -6.29 -5.07
CA ALA A 228 21.53 -5.96 -5.59
C ALA A 228 21.77 -4.45 -5.66
N LEU A 229 20.79 -3.65 -6.09
CA LEU A 229 20.89 -2.19 -6.06
C LEU A 229 21.10 -1.67 -4.63
N ARG A 230 20.34 -2.21 -3.67
CA ARG A 230 20.47 -1.88 -2.24
C ARG A 230 21.86 -2.24 -1.69
N LEU A 231 22.34 -3.42 -2.01
CA LEU A 231 23.68 -3.86 -1.55
C LEU A 231 24.80 -3.06 -2.26
N MET A 232 24.63 -2.69 -3.55
CA MET A 232 25.55 -1.80 -4.25
C MET A 232 25.62 -0.41 -3.61
N ALA A 233 24.49 0.17 -3.23
CA ALA A 233 24.48 1.45 -2.51
C ALA A 233 25.29 1.36 -1.20
N SER A 234 25.09 0.29 -0.44
CA SER A 234 25.85 0.04 0.79
C SER A 234 27.34 -0.19 0.52
N LEU A 235 27.66 -1.04 -0.44
CA LEU A 235 29.03 -1.36 -0.85
C LEU A 235 29.79 -0.10 -1.29
N LYS A 236 29.18 0.71 -2.15
CA LYS A 236 29.82 1.95 -2.63
C LYS A 236 30.04 2.96 -1.51
N ARG A 237 29.12 3.03 -0.54
CA ARG A 237 29.28 3.84 0.67
C ARG A 237 30.47 3.36 1.53
N GLU A 238 30.62 2.04 1.73
CA GLU A 238 31.75 1.50 2.49
C GLU A 238 33.09 1.66 1.76
N MET A 239 33.07 1.64 0.43
CA MET A 239 34.24 1.96 -0.41
C MET A 239 34.54 3.46 -0.51
N HIS A 240 33.76 4.32 0.15
CA HIS A 240 33.83 5.79 0.07
C HIS A 240 33.53 6.38 -1.33
N GLU A 241 32.91 5.61 -2.20
CA GLU A 241 32.44 6.04 -3.50
C GLU A 241 31.01 6.63 -3.40
N TYR A 242 30.89 7.76 -2.70
CA TYR A 242 29.60 8.31 -2.25
C TYR A 242 28.65 8.70 -3.40
N ASP A 243 29.18 9.26 -4.49
CA ASP A 243 28.37 9.60 -5.67
C ASP A 243 27.80 8.34 -6.33
N SER A 244 28.58 7.27 -6.39
CA SER A 244 28.10 5.97 -6.87
C SER A 244 27.04 5.37 -5.94
N ALA A 245 27.20 5.51 -4.61
CA ALA A 245 26.20 5.07 -3.64
C ALA A 245 24.88 5.80 -3.83
N ASP A 246 24.91 7.13 -3.99
CA ASP A 246 23.72 7.95 -4.28
C ASP A 246 23.04 7.55 -5.58
N LYS A 247 23.81 7.28 -6.66
CA LYS A 247 23.26 6.82 -7.93
C LYS A 247 22.46 5.53 -7.78
N TYR A 248 22.96 4.52 -7.06
CA TYR A 248 22.18 3.29 -6.83
C TYR A 248 20.94 3.53 -5.98
N CYS A 249 20.96 4.49 -5.06
CA CYS A 249 19.75 4.91 -4.35
C CYS A 249 18.75 5.60 -5.30
N ASP A 250 19.24 6.41 -6.25
CA ASP A 250 18.38 7.03 -7.28
C ASP A 250 17.78 5.99 -8.22
N ASP A 251 18.56 4.98 -8.62
CA ASP A 251 18.05 3.86 -9.42
C ASP A 251 16.90 3.12 -8.69
N LEU A 252 17.02 2.93 -7.38
CA LEU A 252 15.94 2.38 -6.54
C LEU A 252 14.71 3.28 -6.50
N LEU A 253 14.90 4.59 -6.31
CA LEU A 253 13.81 5.58 -6.28
C LEU A 253 13.14 5.75 -7.66
N ASN A 254 13.86 5.50 -8.75
CA ASN A 254 13.29 5.46 -10.10
C ASN A 254 12.37 4.24 -10.33
N ILE A 255 12.57 3.15 -9.58
CA ILE A 255 11.73 1.96 -9.62
C ILE A 255 10.53 2.16 -8.68
N ASN A 256 10.76 2.56 -7.42
CA ASN A 256 9.75 2.84 -6.41
C ASN A 256 10.03 4.18 -5.73
N THR A 257 9.21 5.19 -6.02
CA THR A 257 9.40 6.54 -5.46
C THR A 257 9.18 6.60 -3.94
N GLU A 258 8.59 5.55 -3.37
CA GLU A 258 8.38 5.36 -1.93
C GLU A 258 9.37 4.33 -1.32
N ALA A 259 10.52 4.10 -1.95
CA ALA A 259 11.57 3.26 -1.37
C ALA A 259 12.25 3.97 -0.19
N GLY A 260 11.61 3.98 0.98
CA GLY A 260 12.08 4.67 2.19
C GLY A 260 13.51 4.30 2.57
N TYR A 261 13.87 3.01 2.46
CA TYR A 261 15.24 2.54 2.71
C TYR A 261 16.28 3.13 1.74
N ALA A 262 15.92 3.53 0.52
CA ALA A 262 16.85 4.20 -0.40
C ALA A 262 17.15 5.63 0.09
N ILE A 263 16.13 6.33 0.60
CA ILE A 263 16.28 7.65 1.25
C ILE A 263 17.14 7.52 2.51
N ALA A 264 16.87 6.51 3.35
CA ALA A 264 17.67 6.22 4.53
C ALA A 264 19.14 5.86 4.18
N SER A 265 19.35 5.14 3.06
CA SER A 265 20.72 4.84 2.59
C SER A 265 21.47 6.10 2.17
N LYS A 266 20.80 7.07 1.50
CA LYS A 266 21.37 8.40 1.25
C LYS A 266 21.67 9.13 2.57
N ALA A 267 20.79 9.06 3.57
CA ALA A 267 21.06 9.62 4.89
C ALA A 267 22.34 9.04 5.50
N ARG A 268 22.52 7.70 5.47
CA ARG A 268 23.76 7.05 5.95
C ARG A 268 24.99 7.49 5.16
N THR A 269 24.86 7.73 3.85
CA THR A 269 25.94 8.29 3.04
C THR A 269 26.32 9.69 3.53
N ARG A 270 25.35 10.55 3.83
CA ARG A 270 25.60 11.89 4.42
C ARG A 270 26.23 11.81 5.80
N LEU A 271 25.79 10.85 6.64
CA LEU A 271 26.44 10.62 7.94
C LEU A 271 27.93 10.23 7.79
N LYS A 272 28.28 9.38 6.82
CA LYS A 272 29.69 9.03 6.52
C LYS A 272 30.49 10.25 6.05
N GLN A 273 29.86 11.19 5.35
CA GLN A 273 30.44 12.46 4.90
C GLN A 273 30.48 13.54 6.00
N LYS A 274 29.99 13.27 7.20
CA LYS A 274 29.84 14.23 8.32
C LYS A 274 28.91 15.41 8.00
N LYS A 275 27.93 15.19 7.07
CA LYS A 275 26.87 16.14 6.72
C LYS A 275 25.61 15.83 7.56
N ASP A 276 25.72 16.05 8.87
CA ASP A 276 24.78 15.49 9.84
C ASP A 276 23.38 16.08 9.75
N THR A 277 23.27 17.38 9.51
CA THR A 277 21.97 18.07 9.35
C THR A 277 21.21 17.56 8.11
N GLU A 278 21.90 17.41 6.97
CA GLU A 278 21.32 16.87 5.74
C GLU A 278 20.88 15.41 5.94
N ALA A 279 21.73 14.64 6.66
CA ALA A 279 21.42 13.26 6.99
C ALA A 279 20.14 13.13 7.85
N LEU A 280 19.98 14.01 8.84
CA LEU A 280 18.78 14.02 9.69
C LEU A 280 17.51 14.33 8.88
N GLN A 281 17.57 15.29 7.96
CA GLN A 281 16.45 15.59 7.09
C GLN A 281 16.04 14.39 6.24
N LEU A 282 17.00 13.71 5.61
CA LEU A 282 16.75 12.50 4.82
C LEU A 282 16.25 11.33 5.69
N ALA A 283 16.78 11.15 6.89
CA ALA A 283 16.32 10.11 7.81
C ALA A 283 14.87 10.35 8.26
N LEU A 284 14.49 11.59 8.55
CA LEU A 284 13.10 11.96 8.86
C LEU A 284 12.19 11.73 7.66
N GLN A 285 12.62 12.08 6.44
CA GLN A 285 11.87 11.80 5.22
C GLN A 285 11.67 10.30 5.00
N SER A 286 12.68 9.46 5.27
CA SER A 286 12.56 8.01 5.12
C SER A 286 11.50 7.40 6.05
N ILE A 287 11.42 7.87 7.30
CA ILE A 287 10.39 7.45 8.27
C ILE A 287 8.98 7.91 7.83
N GLN A 288 8.86 9.14 7.30
CA GLN A 288 7.56 9.60 6.76
C GLN A 288 7.06 8.75 5.60
N THR A 289 8.00 8.20 4.80
CA THR A 289 7.66 7.32 3.68
C THR A 289 7.27 5.93 4.18
N ASP A 290 8.10 5.33 5.03
CA ASP A 290 7.83 4.02 5.63
C ASP A 290 8.38 3.97 7.07
N GLU A 291 7.48 4.18 8.03
CA GLU A 291 7.77 4.17 9.47
C GLU A 291 8.05 2.78 10.05
N LEU A 292 7.60 1.73 9.33
CA LEU A 292 7.75 0.35 9.80
C LEU A 292 9.07 -0.29 9.38
N ASP A 293 9.77 0.29 8.41
CA ASP A 293 11.05 -0.28 7.93
C ASP A 293 12.14 -0.18 9.01
N PRO A 294 12.73 -1.32 9.44
CA PRO A 294 13.74 -1.34 10.50
C PRO A 294 15.01 -0.55 10.16
N TYR A 295 15.40 -0.53 8.88
CA TYR A 295 16.58 0.19 8.43
C TYR A 295 16.38 1.70 8.52
N ASN A 296 15.15 2.19 8.25
CA ASN A 296 14.81 3.60 8.39
C ASN A 296 14.88 4.03 9.85
N LYS A 297 14.30 3.23 10.78
CA LYS A 297 14.36 3.50 12.23
C LYS A 297 15.80 3.56 12.74
N ALA A 298 16.61 2.56 12.44
CA ALA A 298 18.01 2.54 12.84
C ALA A 298 18.82 3.70 12.23
N THR A 299 18.49 4.12 11.01
CA THR A 299 19.14 5.28 10.37
C THR A 299 18.76 6.58 11.07
N LEU A 300 17.51 6.74 11.49
CA LEU A 300 17.09 7.92 12.25
C LEU A 300 17.75 7.96 13.65
N ILE A 301 17.90 6.83 14.32
CA ILE A 301 18.65 6.73 15.58
C ILE A 301 20.10 7.24 15.39
N LEU A 302 20.79 6.77 14.34
CA LEU A 302 22.13 7.24 14.02
C LEU A 302 22.16 8.74 13.67
N ALA A 303 21.16 9.23 12.94
CA ALA A 303 21.06 10.64 12.58
C ALA A 303 20.87 11.53 13.82
N TYR A 304 20.02 11.15 14.76
CA TYR A 304 19.88 11.86 16.05
C TYR A 304 21.18 11.84 16.83
N HIS A 305 21.85 10.68 16.93
CA HIS A 305 23.12 10.56 17.64
C HIS A 305 24.17 11.55 17.11
N PHE A 306 24.37 11.60 15.79
CA PHE A 306 25.39 12.45 15.19
C PHE A 306 25.02 13.93 15.15
N ASN A 307 23.74 14.27 15.34
CA ASN A 307 23.29 15.66 15.53
C ASN A 307 23.22 16.08 17.01
N GLY A 308 23.54 15.18 17.96
CA GLY A 308 23.54 15.48 19.38
C GLY A 308 22.15 15.51 20.04
N ASP A 309 21.10 15.09 19.32
CA ASP A 309 19.73 14.99 19.85
C ASP A 309 19.55 13.66 20.61
N ASN A 310 20.18 13.61 21.78
CA ASN A 310 20.24 12.38 22.59
C ASN A 310 18.86 11.99 23.14
N GLU A 311 18.00 12.96 23.44
CA GLU A 311 16.66 12.72 23.99
C GLU A 311 15.79 11.96 22.98
N LYS A 312 15.69 12.46 21.73
CA LYS A 312 14.92 11.77 20.68
C LYS A 312 15.52 10.44 20.28
N ARG A 313 16.85 10.34 20.26
CA ARG A 313 17.56 9.08 20.01
C ARG A 313 17.13 8.02 21.02
N ASP A 314 17.24 8.34 22.33
CA ASP A 314 17.01 7.38 23.41
C ASP A 314 15.53 6.99 23.50
N ALA A 315 14.62 7.95 23.27
CA ALA A 315 13.18 7.68 23.17
C ALA A 315 12.85 6.71 22.02
N LEU A 316 13.44 6.91 20.83
CA LEU A 316 13.20 6.02 19.68
C LEU A 316 13.81 4.62 19.90
N ILE A 317 14.96 4.51 20.54
CA ILE A 317 15.57 3.22 20.90
C ILE A 317 14.65 2.44 21.85
N GLU A 318 14.10 3.11 22.87
CA GLU A 318 13.20 2.48 23.84
C GLU A 318 11.87 2.05 23.20
N ASP A 319 11.31 2.88 22.34
CA ASP A 319 10.11 2.52 21.58
C ASP A 319 10.33 1.26 20.73
N CYS A 320 11.42 1.22 19.96
CA CYS A 320 11.77 0.05 19.13
C CYS A 320 12.01 -1.22 19.96
N ARG A 321 12.60 -1.11 21.15
CA ARG A 321 12.83 -2.27 22.03
C ARG A 321 11.55 -2.83 22.61
N THR A 322 10.60 -1.97 22.89
CA THR A 322 9.34 -2.32 23.57
C THR A 322 8.28 -2.81 22.59
N ASN A 323 8.12 -2.11 21.48
CA ASN A 323 6.97 -2.24 20.59
C ASN A 323 7.25 -2.96 19.27
N ASP A 324 8.53 -3.15 18.90
CA ASP A 324 8.89 -3.68 17.59
C ASP A 324 9.24 -5.18 17.61
N ASN A 325 9.30 -5.76 16.40
CA ASN A 325 9.66 -7.15 16.16
C ASN A 325 11.17 -7.43 16.31
N ALA A 326 11.57 -8.70 16.25
CA ALA A 326 12.97 -9.12 16.39
C ALA A 326 13.90 -8.49 15.35
N THR A 327 13.46 -8.35 14.10
CA THR A 327 14.26 -7.74 13.04
C THR A 327 14.58 -6.28 13.33
N THR A 328 13.60 -5.50 13.80
CA THR A 328 13.84 -4.10 14.18
C THR A 328 14.85 -4.03 15.34
N LYS A 329 14.76 -4.93 16.33
CA LYS A 329 15.69 -4.98 17.46
C LYS A 329 17.13 -5.24 17.01
N GLU A 330 17.36 -6.10 16.02
CA GLU A 330 18.70 -6.33 15.44
C GLU A 330 19.29 -5.05 14.80
N PHE A 331 18.48 -4.33 14.03
CA PHE A 331 18.91 -3.07 13.42
C PHE A 331 19.19 -1.97 14.46
N VAL A 332 18.42 -1.93 15.55
CA VAL A 332 18.61 -1.01 16.67
C VAL A 332 19.87 -1.39 17.48
N GLU A 333 20.15 -2.69 17.63
CA GLU A 333 21.38 -3.17 18.27
C GLU A 333 22.62 -2.70 17.49
N TYR A 334 22.62 -2.84 16.16
CA TYR A 334 23.68 -2.28 15.32
C TYR A 334 23.87 -0.77 15.55
N ALA A 335 22.77 0.01 15.56
CA ALA A 335 22.85 1.44 15.82
C ALA A 335 23.41 1.74 17.23
N THR A 336 23.03 0.94 18.23
CA THR A 336 23.53 1.04 19.60
C THR A 336 25.04 0.70 19.68
N ASP A 337 25.50 -0.29 18.92
CA ASP A 337 26.93 -0.63 18.86
C ASP A 337 27.76 0.48 18.20
N VAL A 338 27.20 1.19 17.23
CA VAL A 338 27.83 2.41 16.68
C VAL A 338 27.89 3.51 17.73
N ILE A 339 26.82 3.77 18.47
CA ILE A 339 26.72 4.81 19.51
C ILE A 339 27.72 4.54 20.65
N THR A 340 27.86 3.29 21.04
CA THR A 340 28.79 2.87 22.12
C THR A 340 30.23 2.70 21.65
N GLY A 341 30.50 2.88 20.36
CA GLY A 341 31.85 2.77 19.79
C GLY A 341 32.35 1.34 19.57
N LYS A 342 31.51 0.32 19.76
CA LYS A 342 31.86 -1.08 19.43
C LYS A 342 32.00 -1.28 17.92
N VAL A 343 31.13 -0.63 17.14
CA VAL A 343 31.21 -0.61 15.69
C VAL A 343 31.60 0.77 15.20
N ARG A 344 32.63 0.80 14.37
CA ARG A 344 33.10 2.05 13.79
C ARG A 344 32.29 2.39 12.54
N PHE A 345 31.48 3.43 12.60
CA PHE A 345 30.63 3.86 11.50
C PHE A 345 31.32 4.86 10.55
N ARG A 346 32.08 5.84 11.09
CA ARG A 346 32.72 6.90 10.30
C ARG A 346 34.22 6.65 10.07
N PRO A 347 34.75 7.07 8.91
CA PRO A 347 36.22 7.08 8.73
C PRO A 347 36.88 7.99 9.77
N LYS A 348 38.18 7.73 10.10
CA LYS A 348 38.97 8.57 11.00
C LYS A 348 39.15 9.97 10.47
#